data_3fbc48489ccb9452471fc41c562ff41f
#
_entry.id   3fbc48489ccb9452471fc41c562ff41f
#
_cell.length_a   1.000
_cell.length_b   1.000
_cell.length_c   1.000
_cell.angle_alpha   90.00
_cell.angle_beta   90.00
_cell.angle_gamma   90.00
#
_symmetry.space_group_name_H-M   'P 1'
#
loop_
_entity.id
_entity.type
_entity.pdbx_description
1 polymer ?
#
loop_
_entity_poly.entity_id
_entity_poly.type
_entity_poly.pdbx_seq_one_letter_code
_entity_poly.pdbx_strand_id
1 'polypeptide(L)'
;IRKYFPNTNINIFSNGHLLYKHADEIIEFIDEINASISISKHVVGDMESKLGQHWQSNIFEFLNNSRIHKIHNEHYHVKNNVNANIHIYDGGDKWFTWYRVDSENKIKPYASKNPARSMRYGCASGSACSALFENRLYKCSSLASLPGLLKNLNQENDQDWEHYLNYPYVDILSVDPDKLQFFADTFGKPISQCDMCNDQPANVIRWTDRKQSNILKV
;
A
#
# COMPACT_ATOMS: atom_id res chain seq x y z
N ILE A 1 -1.19 6.56 19.66
CA ILE A 1 -0.49 7.27 18.56
C ILE A 1 -0.58 8.77 18.79
N ARG A 2 -1.76 9.37 18.94
CA ARG A 2 -1.97 10.82 19.06
C ARG A 2 -1.22 11.46 20.25
N LYS A 3 -1.08 10.72 21.38
CA LYS A 3 -0.29 11.17 22.54
C LYS A 3 1.18 11.46 22.17
N TYR A 4 1.75 10.68 21.28
CA TYR A 4 3.18 10.79 20.88
C TYR A 4 3.38 11.63 19.62
N PHE A 5 2.35 11.72 18.78
CA PHE A 5 2.37 12.44 17.50
C PHE A 5 1.15 13.36 17.36
N PRO A 6 1.05 14.41 18.20
CA PRO A 6 -0.18 15.21 18.28
C PRO A 6 -0.53 15.94 16.99
N ASN A 7 0.46 16.33 16.21
CA ASN A 7 0.30 17.13 14.98
C ASN A 7 0.44 16.30 13.68
N THR A 8 0.54 14.98 13.78
CA THR A 8 0.71 14.12 12.60
C THR A 8 -0.63 13.81 11.96
N ASN A 9 -0.72 13.96 10.65
CA ASN A 9 -1.86 13.45 9.89
C ASN A 9 -1.82 11.93 9.85
N ILE A 10 -2.85 11.30 10.42
CA ILE A 10 -3.00 9.85 10.42
C ILE A 10 -4.00 9.50 9.33
N ASN A 11 -3.58 8.67 8.38
CA ASN A 11 -4.45 8.14 7.35
C ASN A 11 -4.41 6.61 7.34
N ILE A 12 -5.58 6.00 7.45
CA ILE A 12 -5.76 4.55 7.46
C ILE A 12 -6.22 4.14 6.07
N PHE A 13 -5.53 3.17 5.47
CA PHE A 13 -5.92 2.62 4.17
C PHE A 13 -6.66 1.31 4.36
N SER A 14 -7.79 1.16 3.67
CA SER A 14 -8.63 -0.03 3.73
C SER A 14 -9.16 -0.38 2.33
N ASN A 15 -9.35 -1.66 2.08
CA ASN A 15 -10.12 -2.13 0.91
C ASN A 15 -11.65 -2.08 1.13
N GLY A 16 -12.10 -1.71 2.30
CA GLY A 16 -13.50 -1.51 2.63
C GLY A 16 -14.34 -2.77 2.91
N HIS A 17 -13.83 -3.97 2.63
CA HIS A 17 -14.64 -5.18 2.69
C HIS A 17 -15.29 -5.49 4.04
N LEU A 18 -14.67 -5.09 5.14
CA LEU A 18 -15.13 -5.40 6.50
C LEU A 18 -15.59 -4.18 7.29
N LEU A 19 -15.51 -2.98 6.72
CA LEU A 19 -15.82 -1.75 7.45
C LEU A 19 -17.25 -1.72 8.00
N TYR A 20 -18.21 -2.24 7.26
CA TYR A 20 -19.61 -2.28 7.67
C TYR A 20 -19.84 -3.11 8.93
N LYS A 21 -19.05 -4.16 9.16
CA LYS A 21 -19.17 -5.04 10.33
C LYS A 21 -18.74 -4.37 11.63
N HIS A 22 -17.88 -3.37 11.54
CA HIS A 22 -17.26 -2.66 12.66
C HIS A 22 -17.42 -1.14 12.50
N ALA A 23 -18.54 -0.72 11.89
CA ALA A 23 -18.73 0.67 11.52
C ALA A 23 -18.65 1.62 12.71
N ASP A 24 -19.32 1.30 13.81
CA ASP A 24 -19.34 2.16 15.00
C ASP A 24 -17.97 2.24 15.67
N GLU A 25 -17.29 1.12 15.85
CA GLU A 25 -15.94 1.09 16.45
C GLU A 25 -14.92 1.85 15.59
N ILE A 26 -15.00 1.69 14.26
CA ILE A 26 -14.10 2.36 13.33
C ILE A 26 -14.35 3.87 13.33
N ILE A 27 -15.62 4.28 13.30
CA ILE A 27 -16.00 5.69 13.31
C ILE A 27 -15.58 6.33 14.64
N GLU A 28 -15.81 5.67 15.75
CA GLU A 28 -15.37 6.14 17.07
C GLU A 28 -13.86 6.28 17.13
N PHE A 29 -13.13 5.28 16.63
CA PHE A 29 -11.68 5.31 16.61
C PHE A 29 -11.11 6.45 15.76
N ILE A 30 -11.58 6.65 14.51
CA ILE A 30 -11.08 7.73 13.65
C ILE A 30 -11.48 9.12 14.19
N ASP A 31 -12.62 9.22 14.87
CA ASP A 31 -13.09 10.43 15.55
C ASP A 31 -12.17 10.77 16.73
N GLU A 32 -11.92 9.82 17.63
CA GLU A 32 -11.09 9.99 18.82
C GLU A 32 -9.66 10.43 18.47
N ILE A 33 -9.07 9.82 17.46
CA ILE A 33 -7.68 10.12 17.09
C ILE A 33 -7.54 11.18 15.98
N ASN A 34 -8.64 11.80 15.54
CA ASN A 34 -8.66 12.74 14.40
C ASN A 34 -7.94 12.17 13.17
N ALA A 35 -8.27 10.94 12.78
CA ALA A 35 -7.67 10.28 11.65
C ALA A 35 -8.59 10.33 10.41
N SER A 36 -7.99 10.21 9.25
CA SER A 36 -8.70 9.95 8.00
C SER A 36 -8.67 8.46 7.65
N ILE A 37 -9.71 7.97 6.99
CA ILE A 37 -9.71 6.66 6.37
C ILE A 37 -9.86 6.80 4.85
N SER A 38 -8.96 6.18 4.12
CA SER A 38 -8.99 6.10 2.66
C SER A 38 -9.40 4.70 2.23
N ILE A 39 -10.56 4.60 1.59
CA ILE A 39 -11.12 3.34 1.13
C ILE A 39 -10.79 3.18 -0.35
N SER A 40 -9.93 2.23 -0.70
CA SER A 40 -9.60 1.97 -2.08
C SER A 40 -10.55 0.97 -2.71
N LYS A 41 -11.11 1.39 -3.84
CA LYS A 41 -11.96 0.58 -4.69
C LYS A 41 -11.10 -0.34 -5.55
N HIS A 42 -10.91 -1.56 -5.05
CA HIS A 42 -10.10 -2.57 -5.75
C HIS A 42 -10.90 -3.46 -6.70
N VAL A 43 -12.20 -3.27 -6.75
CA VAL A 43 -13.07 -4.01 -7.66
C VAL A 43 -13.08 -3.28 -8.99
N VAL A 44 -12.14 -3.65 -9.83
CA VAL A 44 -11.90 -3.00 -11.09
C VAL A 44 -12.65 -3.72 -12.22
N GLY A 45 -13.26 -2.94 -13.06
CA GLY A 45 -13.78 -3.37 -14.37
C GLY A 45 -15.09 -4.11 -14.37
N ASP A 46 -15.56 -4.59 -13.23
CA ASP A 46 -16.82 -5.36 -13.15
C ASP A 46 -17.56 -5.07 -11.85
N MET A 47 -18.02 -3.82 -11.74
CA MET A 47 -18.94 -3.45 -10.64
C MET A 47 -20.28 -4.17 -10.75
N GLU A 48 -20.58 -4.76 -11.89
CA GLU A 48 -21.75 -5.61 -12.13
C GLU A 48 -21.51 -7.05 -11.66
N SER A 49 -20.25 -7.43 -11.40
CA SER A 49 -19.93 -8.72 -10.80
C SER A 49 -20.53 -8.87 -9.40
N LYS A 50 -20.81 -10.10 -8.98
CA LYS A 50 -21.27 -10.37 -7.62
C LYS A 50 -20.34 -9.81 -6.55
N LEU A 51 -19.02 -9.83 -6.78
CA LEU A 51 -18.01 -9.26 -5.87
C LEU A 51 -18.09 -7.74 -5.82
N GLY A 52 -18.25 -7.09 -6.98
CA GLY A 52 -18.40 -5.64 -7.07
C GLY A 52 -19.68 -5.15 -6.39
N GLN A 53 -20.80 -5.81 -6.65
CA GLN A 53 -22.08 -5.52 -5.99
C GLN A 53 -21.99 -5.71 -4.47
N HIS A 54 -21.33 -6.77 -4.02
CA HIS A 54 -21.15 -7.03 -2.59
C HIS A 54 -20.27 -5.96 -1.94
N TRP A 55 -19.18 -5.53 -2.59
CA TRP A 55 -18.34 -4.44 -2.11
C TRP A 55 -19.12 -3.13 -2.01
N GLN A 56 -19.89 -2.78 -3.05
CA GLN A 56 -20.73 -1.59 -3.05
C GLN A 56 -21.74 -1.60 -1.91
N SER A 57 -22.40 -2.72 -1.69
CA SER A 57 -23.39 -2.89 -0.61
C SER A 57 -22.75 -2.67 0.75
N ASN A 58 -21.58 -3.26 1.00
CA ASN A 58 -20.84 -3.12 2.25
C ASN A 58 -20.38 -1.68 2.51
N ILE A 59 -19.88 -1.00 1.47
CA ILE A 59 -19.47 0.41 1.60
C ILE A 59 -20.69 1.30 1.79
N PHE A 60 -21.78 1.05 1.07
CA PHE A 60 -23.02 1.80 1.23
C PHE A 60 -23.59 1.66 2.66
N GLU A 61 -23.56 0.44 3.21
CA GLU A 61 -23.98 0.19 4.59
C GLU A 61 -23.12 0.95 5.59
N PHE A 62 -21.78 0.93 5.44
CA PHE A 62 -20.85 1.70 6.26
C PHE A 62 -21.13 3.20 6.18
N LEU A 63 -21.29 3.75 4.99
CA LEU A 63 -21.51 5.19 4.77
C LEU A 63 -22.89 5.69 5.21
N ASN A 64 -23.87 4.81 5.30
CA ASN A 64 -25.20 5.15 5.83
C ASN A 64 -25.25 5.24 7.35
N ASN A 65 -24.13 5.01 8.04
CA ASN A 65 -24.05 5.23 9.47
C ASN A 65 -24.45 6.67 9.83
N SER A 66 -25.30 6.81 10.84
CA SER A 66 -25.87 8.09 11.25
C SER A 66 -24.82 9.14 11.69
N ARG A 67 -23.61 8.70 12.02
CA ARG A 67 -22.47 9.55 12.40
C ARG A 67 -21.65 10.05 11.20
N ILE A 68 -21.91 9.55 9.99
CA ILE A 68 -21.22 9.98 8.77
C ILE A 68 -22.06 11.03 8.05
N HIS A 69 -21.38 12.04 7.53
CA HIS A 69 -21.97 13.10 6.73
C HIS A 69 -21.24 13.23 5.40
N LYS A 70 -21.98 13.19 4.31
CA LYS A 70 -21.43 13.39 2.96
C LYS A 70 -21.15 14.87 2.73
N ILE A 71 -19.93 15.20 2.30
CA ILE A 71 -19.53 16.58 1.96
C ILE A 71 -19.77 16.81 0.46
N HIS A 72 -19.10 16.03 -0.38
CA HIS A 72 -19.27 16.08 -1.83
C HIS A 72 -18.68 14.81 -2.46
N ASN A 73 -19.22 14.37 -3.59
CA ASN A 73 -18.77 13.18 -4.31
C ASN A 73 -18.45 11.99 -3.38
N GLU A 74 -17.21 11.54 -3.36
CA GLU A 74 -16.70 10.41 -2.56
C GLU A 74 -15.99 10.87 -1.28
N HIS A 75 -16.28 12.08 -0.79
CA HIS A 75 -15.74 12.65 0.42
C HIS A 75 -16.80 12.75 1.51
N TYR A 76 -16.48 12.24 2.67
CA TYR A 76 -17.32 12.22 3.86
C TYR A 76 -16.52 12.62 5.09
N HIS A 77 -17.17 13.00 6.15
CA HIS A 77 -16.57 13.19 7.47
C HIS A 77 -17.44 12.62 8.58
N VAL A 78 -16.85 12.41 9.73
CA VAL A 78 -17.60 12.10 10.94
C VAL A 78 -18.31 13.38 11.39
N LYS A 79 -19.60 13.29 11.73
CA LYS A 79 -20.38 14.45 12.19
C LYS A 79 -19.68 15.17 13.35
N ASN A 80 -19.64 16.48 13.28
CA ASN A 80 -18.99 17.35 14.25
C ASN A 80 -17.46 17.23 14.35
N ASN A 81 -16.81 16.44 13.48
CA ASN A 81 -15.36 16.36 13.43
C ASN A 81 -14.87 16.43 11.97
N VAL A 82 -14.53 17.63 11.53
CA VAL A 82 -14.02 17.89 10.17
C VAL A 82 -12.62 17.31 9.91
N ASN A 83 -11.91 16.87 10.96
CA ASN A 83 -10.58 16.26 10.83
C ASN A 83 -10.65 14.73 10.66
N ALA A 84 -11.77 14.12 11.03
CA ALA A 84 -12.03 12.69 10.82
C ALA A 84 -12.71 12.49 9.46
N ASN A 85 -11.89 12.32 8.42
CA ASN A 85 -12.36 12.26 7.04
C ASN A 85 -12.42 10.83 6.52
N ILE A 86 -13.37 10.59 5.61
CA ILE A 86 -13.51 9.34 4.89
C ILE A 86 -13.45 9.65 3.40
N HIS A 87 -12.50 9.06 2.71
CA HIS A 87 -12.30 9.21 1.27
C HIS A 87 -12.48 7.87 0.58
N ILE A 88 -13.33 7.82 -0.44
CA ILE A 88 -13.36 6.70 -1.35
C ILE A 88 -12.61 7.13 -2.60
N TYR A 89 -11.62 6.36 -3.00
CA TYR A 89 -10.89 6.63 -4.21
C TYR A 89 -10.85 5.39 -5.09
N ASP A 90 -10.91 5.65 -6.38
CA ASP A 90 -10.69 4.60 -7.36
C ASP A 90 -9.22 4.20 -7.29
N GLY A 91 -8.95 3.01 -6.78
CA GLY A 91 -7.59 2.46 -6.70
C GLY A 91 -6.95 2.29 -8.09
N GLY A 92 -7.71 2.58 -9.14
CA GLY A 92 -7.31 2.53 -10.53
C GLY A 92 -7.12 1.10 -11.04
N ASP A 93 -7.22 0.95 -12.34
CA ASP A 93 -6.93 -0.31 -13.05
C ASP A 93 -5.44 -0.60 -13.10
N LYS A 94 -4.62 0.27 -12.50
CA LYS A 94 -3.19 0.34 -12.76
C LYS A 94 -2.44 -0.16 -11.56
N TRP A 95 -1.91 -1.37 -11.68
CA TRP A 95 -0.99 -1.93 -10.70
C TRP A 95 0.43 -1.87 -11.23
N PHE A 96 1.31 -1.30 -10.43
CA PHE A 96 2.73 -1.37 -10.70
C PHE A 96 3.24 -2.68 -10.12
N THR A 97 3.87 -3.51 -10.95
CA THR A 97 4.60 -4.67 -10.46
C THR A 97 6.01 -4.21 -10.15
N TRP A 98 6.48 -4.51 -8.95
CA TRP A 98 7.86 -4.25 -8.52
C TRP A 98 8.78 -5.47 -8.78
N TYR A 99 8.25 -6.48 -9.44
CA TYR A 99 8.97 -7.66 -9.91
C TYR A 99 8.45 -8.06 -11.30
N ARG A 100 9.26 -8.80 -12.02
CA ARG A 100 8.88 -9.49 -13.27
C ARG A 100 8.76 -10.99 -13.02
N VAL A 101 8.09 -11.70 -13.89
CA VAL A 101 8.03 -13.16 -13.89
C VAL A 101 8.87 -13.66 -15.05
N ASP A 102 9.77 -14.62 -14.80
CA ASP A 102 10.61 -15.23 -15.81
C ASP A 102 9.91 -16.41 -16.54
N SER A 103 10.63 -17.05 -17.44
CA SER A 103 10.11 -18.20 -18.22
C SER A 103 9.85 -19.45 -17.37
N GLU A 104 10.39 -19.52 -16.15
CA GLU A 104 10.18 -20.60 -15.19
C GLU A 104 9.05 -20.29 -14.18
N ASN A 105 8.31 -19.21 -14.40
CA ASN A 105 7.30 -18.67 -13.48
C ASN A 105 7.85 -18.24 -12.11
N LYS A 106 9.15 -17.95 -12.01
CA LYS A 106 9.75 -17.37 -10.82
C LYS A 106 9.65 -15.85 -10.86
N ILE A 107 9.44 -15.25 -9.71
CA ILE A 107 9.54 -13.80 -9.61
C ILE A 107 11.00 -13.37 -9.58
N LYS A 108 11.32 -12.28 -10.27
CA LYS A 108 12.66 -11.71 -10.36
C LYS A 108 12.59 -10.20 -10.21
N PRO A 109 13.59 -9.54 -9.61
CA PRO A 109 13.68 -8.08 -9.63
C PRO A 109 13.87 -7.62 -11.07
N TYR A 110 13.50 -6.39 -11.35
CA TYR A 110 13.83 -5.78 -12.64
C TYR A 110 15.34 -5.56 -12.78
N ALA A 111 16.02 -5.33 -11.66
CA ALA A 111 17.45 -5.02 -11.59
C ALA A 111 17.81 -3.89 -12.59
N SER A 112 17.05 -2.82 -12.53
CA SER A 112 17.21 -1.70 -13.45
C SER A 112 18.53 -0.99 -13.18
N LYS A 113 19.14 -0.40 -14.22
CA LYS A 113 20.42 0.30 -14.08
C LYS A 113 20.30 1.71 -13.49
N ASN A 114 19.07 2.17 -13.25
CA ASN A 114 18.83 3.55 -12.83
C ASN A 114 17.78 3.60 -11.71
N PRO A 115 18.21 3.52 -10.43
CA PRO A 115 17.33 3.59 -9.27
C PRO A 115 16.45 4.84 -9.22
N ALA A 116 16.93 5.99 -9.71
CA ALA A 116 16.16 7.22 -9.74
C ALA A 116 15.01 7.16 -10.74
N ARG A 117 15.24 6.53 -11.90
CA ARG A 117 14.16 6.28 -12.87
C ARG A 117 13.17 5.25 -12.35
N SER A 118 13.66 4.18 -11.73
CA SER A 118 12.79 3.17 -11.09
C SER A 118 11.91 3.78 -10.02
N MET A 119 12.44 4.66 -9.17
CA MET A 119 11.65 5.39 -8.20
C MET A 119 10.59 6.28 -8.87
N ARG A 120 10.95 6.95 -9.97
CA ARG A 120 10.04 7.85 -10.69
C ARG A 120 8.92 7.12 -11.43
N TYR A 121 9.21 5.99 -12.05
CA TYR A 121 8.28 5.31 -12.97
C TYR A 121 7.72 3.99 -12.42
N GLY A 122 8.48 3.30 -11.59
CA GLY A 122 8.08 1.99 -11.03
C GLY A 122 7.53 2.08 -9.61
N CYS A 123 7.69 3.21 -8.92
CA CYS A 123 7.12 3.41 -7.60
C CYS A 123 5.71 4.01 -7.71
N ALA A 124 4.71 3.30 -7.23
CA ALA A 124 3.32 3.76 -7.25
C ALA A 124 3.10 5.10 -6.56
N SER A 125 3.92 5.43 -5.56
CA SER A 125 3.83 6.68 -4.82
C SER A 125 4.69 7.82 -5.40
N GLY A 126 5.61 7.51 -6.31
CA GLY A 126 6.61 8.48 -6.85
C GLY A 126 7.53 9.07 -5.78
N SER A 127 7.33 8.70 -4.52
CA SER A 127 8.03 9.16 -3.33
C SER A 127 8.08 8.04 -2.29
N ALA A 128 8.60 8.31 -1.10
CA ALA A 128 8.69 7.30 -0.04
C ALA A 128 7.32 6.73 0.34
N CYS A 129 7.17 5.42 0.17
CA CYS A 129 6.04 4.63 0.65
C CYS A 129 6.51 3.82 1.85
N SER A 130 6.87 4.53 2.93
CA SER A 130 7.41 3.91 4.14
C SER A 130 6.42 2.93 4.76
N ALA A 131 6.95 1.84 5.27
CA ALA A 131 6.17 0.83 5.96
C ALA A 131 6.80 0.49 7.30
N LEU A 132 5.98 0.37 8.32
CA LEU A 132 6.34 -0.25 9.59
C LEU A 132 5.78 -1.69 9.57
N PHE A 133 6.67 -2.66 9.57
CA PHE A 133 6.31 -4.07 9.52
C PHE A 133 7.21 -4.87 10.49
N GLU A 134 6.65 -5.69 11.35
CA GLU A 134 7.37 -6.50 12.34
C GLU A 134 8.41 -5.71 13.14
N ASN A 135 8.01 -4.54 13.67
CA ASN A 135 8.87 -3.61 14.42
C ASN A 135 10.04 -3.02 13.61
N ARG A 136 10.00 -3.11 12.29
CA ARG A 136 11.02 -2.60 11.38
C ARG A 136 10.44 -1.51 10.48
N LEU A 137 11.12 -0.38 10.43
CA LEU A 137 10.76 0.73 9.57
C LEU A 137 11.52 0.59 8.25
N TYR A 138 10.75 0.47 7.18
CA TYR A 138 11.23 0.36 5.81
C TYR A 138 10.89 1.63 5.03
N LYS A 139 11.76 2.03 4.12
CA LYS A 139 11.48 3.10 3.18
C LYS A 139 10.39 2.73 2.16
N CYS A 140 10.27 1.45 1.85
CA CYS A 140 9.40 0.94 0.80
C CYS A 140 8.60 -0.25 1.31
N SER A 141 7.29 -0.23 1.12
CA SER A 141 6.39 -1.32 1.51
C SER A 141 6.68 -2.64 0.78
N SER A 142 7.15 -2.57 -0.47
CA SER A 142 7.54 -3.77 -1.23
C SER A 142 8.75 -4.46 -0.61
N LEU A 143 9.74 -3.71 -0.12
CA LEU A 143 10.89 -4.28 0.61
C LEU A 143 10.47 -4.89 1.94
N ALA A 144 9.49 -4.29 2.63
CA ALA A 144 8.96 -4.85 3.88
C ALA A 144 8.26 -6.20 3.66
N SER A 145 7.54 -6.37 2.56
CA SER A 145 6.79 -7.59 2.24
C SER A 145 7.61 -8.65 1.51
N LEU A 146 8.78 -8.29 0.97
CA LEU A 146 9.61 -9.15 0.13
C LEU A 146 9.99 -10.49 0.79
N PRO A 147 10.48 -10.52 2.06
CA PRO A 147 10.85 -11.80 2.68
C PRO A 147 9.68 -12.79 2.77
N GLY A 148 8.51 -12.29 3.15
CA GLY A 148 7.29 -13.11 3.25
C GLY A 148 6.84 -13.61 1.88
N LEU A 149 6.91 -12.77 0.84
CA LEU A 149 6.55 -13.17 -0.51
C LEU A 149 7.49 -14.25 -1.04
N LEU A 150 8.81 -14.09 -0.89
CA LEU A 150 9.79 -15.07 -1.35
C LEU A 150 9.62 -16.41 -0.63
N LYS A 151 9.37 -16.39 0.67
CA LYS A 151 9.09 -17.60 1.45
C LYS A 151 7.85 -18.34 0.92
N ASN A 152 6.76 -17.61 0.67
CA ASN A 152 5.53 -18.20 0.13
C ASN A 152 5.70 -18.79 -1.28
N LEU A 153 6.70 -18.33 -2.01
CA LEU A 153 7.04 -18.81 -3.37
C LEU A 153 8.20 -19.79 -3.38
N ASN A 154 8.74 -20.19 -2.22
CA ASN A 154 9.93 -21.02 -2.07
C ASN A 154 11.16 -20.47 -2.83
N GLN A 155 11.33 -19.14 -2.79
CA GLN A 155 12.42 -18.41 -3.45
C GLN A 155 13.31 -17.63 -2.49
N GLU A 156 13.25 -17.90 -1.18
CA GLU A 156 14.01 -17.18 -0.16
C GLU A 156 15.54 -17.30 -0.30
N ASN A 157 16.03 -18.32 -1.01
CA ASN A 157 17.45 -18.55 -1.25
C ASN A 157 17.90 -18.13 -2.67
N ASP A 158 17.04 -17.45 -3.42
CA ASP A 158 17.39 -16.99 -4.76
C ASP A 158 18.31 -15.77 -4.68
N GLN A 159 19.54 -15.91 -5.21
CA GLN A 159 20.60 -14.91 -5.14
C GLN A 159 20.22 -13.57 -5.79
N ASP A 160 19.30 -13.57 -6.75
CA ASP A 160 18.83 -12.33 -7.39
C ASP A 160 18.17 -11.37 -6.40
N TRP A 161 17.72 -11.89 -5.23
CA TRP A 161 17.07 -11.10 -4.21
C TRP A 161 17.97 -10.67 -3.04
N GLU A 162 19.21 -11.16 -2.97
CA GLU A 162 20.11 -10.91 -1.84
C GLU A 162 20.33 -9.41 -1.59
N HIS A 163 20.56 -8.62 -2.64
CA HIS A 163 20.74 -7.18 -2.54
C HIS A 163 19.55 -6.47 -1.89
N TYR A 164 18.34 -6.94 -2.14
CA TYR A 164 17.10 -6.35 -1.64
C TYR A 164 16.74 -6.83 -0.24
N LEU A 165 17.07 -8.07 0.10
CA LEU A 165 16.90 -8.63 1.44
C LEU A 165 17.87 -7.99 2.46
N ASN A 166 19.04 -7.53 2.00
CA ASN A 166 20.02 -6.81 2.81
C ASN A 166 19.72 -5.31 2.96
N TYR A 167 18.45 -4.91 2.79
CA TYR A 167 18.02 -3.53 2.99
C TYR A 167 18.24 -3.06 4.44
N PRO A 168 18.84 -1.87 4.68
CA PRO A 168 19.09 -1.34 6.01
C PRO A 168 17.82 -0.76 6.65
N TYR A 169 16.94 -1.62 7.13
CA TYR A 169 15.77 -1.19 7.91
C TYR A 169 16.17 -0.64 9.28
N VAL A 170 15.32 0.19 9.87
CA VAL A 170 15.44 0.63 11.27
C VAL A 170 14.58 -0.25 12.16
N ASP A 171 15.21 -0.94 13.12
CA ASP A 171 14.49 -1.65 14.17
C ASP A 171 14.02 -0.62 15.21
N ILE A 172 12.69 -0.54 15.43
CA ILE A 172 12.13 0.46 16.35
C ILE A 172 12.26 0.07 17.83
N LEU A 173 12.58 -1.19 18.12
CA LEU A 173 12.82 -1.66 19.49
C LEU A 173 14.27 -1.48 19.92
N SER A 174 15.20 -1.44 18.96
CA SER A 174 16.63 -1.22 19.17
C SER A 174 17.18 -0.28 18.11
N VAL A 175 16.86 1.01 18.24
CA VAL A 175 17.18 2.01 17.22
C VAL A 175 18.70 2.18 17.09
N ASP A 176 19.21 1.88 15.90
CA ASP A 176 20.58 2.20 15.48
C ASP A 176 20.55 3.63 14.91
N PRO A 177 21.28 4.58 15.52
CA PRO A 177 21.31 5.97 15.09
C PRO A 177 21.75 6.16 13.62
N ASP A 178 22.70 5.37 13.15
CA ASP A 178 23.24 5.48 11.79
C ASP A 178 22.18 5.01 10.76
N LYS A 179 21.47 3.95 11.06
CA LYS A 179 20.34 3.48 10.23
C LYS A 179 19.19 4.46 10.23
N LEU A 180 18.87 5.05 11.39
CA LEU A 180 17.84 6.09 11.47
C LEU A 180 18.22 7.33 10.68
N GLN A 181 19.48 7.76 10.77
CA GLN A 181 20.00 8.88 10.00
C GLN A 181 19.95 8.57 8.49
N PHE A 182 20.40 7.38 8.09
CA PHE A 182 20.31 6.93 6.70
C PHE A 182 18.86 6.93 6.19
N PHE A 183 17.91 6.44 7.01
CA PHE A 183 16.49 6.47 6.66
C PHE A 183 16.00 7.91 6.44
N ALA A 184 16.34 8.82 7.36
CA ALA A 184 15.93 10.23 7.27
C ALA A 184 16.57 10.92 6.04
N ASP A 185 17.84 10.72 5.80
CA ASP A 185 18.59 11.34 4.69
C ASP A 185 18.14 10.85 3.31
N THR A 186 17.68 9.61 3.26
CA THR A 186 17.19 8.98 2.02
C THR A 186 15.68 9.07 1.85
N PHE A 187 14.95 9.64 2.82
CA PHE A 187 13.52 9.81 2.72
C PHE A 187 13.14 10.62 1.47
N GLY A 188 12.27 10.08 0.63
CA GLY A 188 11.90 10.72 -0.64
C GLY A 188 12.98 10.71 -1.74
N LYS A 189 14.17 10.13 -1.48
CA LYS A 189 15.26 10.05 -2.46
C LYS A 189 15.46 8.61 -2.95
N PRO A 190 15.99 8.39 -4.16
CA PRO A 190 16.30 7.04 -4.62
C PRO A 190 17.45 6.44 -3.80
N ILE A 191 17.34 5.13 -3.53
CA ILE A 191 18.41 4.30 -2.97
C ILE A 191 18.72 3.18 -3.96
N SER A 192 19.83 2.45 -3.76
CA SER A 192 20.22 1.37 -4.68
C SER A 192 19.11 0.34 -4.89
N GLN A 193 18.42 -0.04 -3.82
CA GLN A 193 17.31 -1.02 -3.88
C GLN A 193 16.08 -0.54 -4.67
N CYS A 194 16.01 0.74 -5.06
CA CYS A 194 14.93 1.19 -5.94
C CYS A 194 15.01 0.58 -7.34
N ASP A 195 16.17 0.04 -7.74
CA ASP A 195 16.35 -0.69 -9.01
C ASP A 195 15.58 -2.01 -9.07
N MET A 196 15.04 -2.48 -7.93
CA MET A 196 14.11 -3.61 -7.90
C MET A 196 12.92 -3.40 -8.83
N CYS A 197 12.47 -2.15 -8.95
CA CYS A 197 11.32 -1.77 -9.76
C CYS A 197 11.72 -1.46 -11.22
N ASN A 198 10.73 -1.49 -12.11
CA ASN A 198 10.91 -1.10 -13.51
C ASN A 198 11.34 0.37 -13.63
N ASP A 199 12.28 0.68 -14.50
CA ASP A 199 12.75 2.05 -14.80
C ASP A 199 12.11 2.66 -16.06
N GLN A 200 11.23 1.92 -16.71
CA GLN A 200 10.45 2.41 -17.83
C GLN A 200 9.05 2.85 -17.36
N PRO A 201 8.44 3.81 -18.05
CA PRO A 201 7.02 4.08 -17.85
C PRO A 201 6.28 2.75 -17.96
N ALA A 202 5.69 2.30 -16.87
CA ALA A 202 5.06 1.01 -16.86
C ALA A 202 3.99 0.95 -17.96
N ASN A 203 4.08 -0.06 -18.80
CA ASN A 203 2.87 -0.55 -19.46
C ASN A 203 1.98 -1.03 -18.32
N VAL A 204 1.02 -0.20 -18.00
CA VAL A 204 0.11 -0.44 -16.90
C VAL A 204 -0.61 -1.75 -17.19
N ILE A 205 -0.30 -2.78 -16.42
CA ILE A 205 -1.03 -4.04 -16.50
C ILE A 205 -2.42 -3.74 -15.95
N ARG A 206 -3.41 -3.64 -16.82
CA ARG A 206 -4.79 -3.57 -16.39
C ARG A 206 -5.16 -4.87 -15.70
N TRP A 207 -5.95 -4.80 -14.65
CA TRP A 207 -6.45 -5.99 -13.96
C TRP A 207 -7.14 -6.97 -14.93
N THR A 208 -7.79 -6.45 -15.96
CA THR A 208 -8.40 -7.21 -17.06
C THR A 208 -7.40 -8.11 -17.79
N ASP A 209 -6.14 -7.69 -17.89
CA ASP A 209 -5.09 -8.44 -18.59
C ASP A 209 -4.57 -9.61 -17.75
N ARG A 210 -4.77 -9.56 -16.41
CA ARG A 210 -4.42 -10.66 -15.49
C ARG A 210 -5.35 -11.87 -15.58
N LYS A 211 -6.57 -11.72 -16.08
CA LYS A 211 -7.47 -12.86 -16.31
C LYS A 211 -6.91 -13.87 -17.32
N GLN A 212 -5.94 -13.45 -18.13
CA GLN A 212 -5.29 -14.31 -19.12
C GLN A 212 -3.97 -14.91 -18.63
N SER A 213 -3.37 -14.39 -17.55
CA SER A 213 -2.18 -14.99 -16.96
C SER A 213 -2.58 -15.95 -15.85
N ASN A 214 -2.34 -17.24 -16.03
CA ASN A 214 -2.55 -18.31 -15.03
C ASN A 214 -1.70 -18.16 -13.75
N ILE A 215 -1.22 -16.94 -13.43
CA ILE A 215 -0.23 -16.65 -12.37
C ILE A 215 -0.84 -16.63 -10.96
N LEU A 216 -2.17 -16.69 -10.84
CA LEU A 216 -2.83 -16.73 -9.52
C LEU A 216 -3.75 -17.94 -9.41
N LYS A 217 -3.21 -19.12 -9.64
CA LYS A 217 -3.74 -20.35 -9.06
C LYS A 217 -2.80 -20.73 -7.91
N VAL A 218 -2.95 -20.02 -6.79
CA VAL A 218 -2.51 -20.44 -5.47
C VAL A 218 -3.75 -20.52 -4.61
#